data_554a12a3e44c94d0e9d1f3631ed6fde4
#
_entry.id   554a12a3e44c94d0e9d1f3631ed6fde4
#
_cell.length_a   1.000
_cell.length_b   1.000
_cell.length_c   1.000
_cell.angle_alpha   90.00
_cell.angle_beta   90.00
_cell.angle_gamma   90.00
#
_symmetry.space_group_name_H-M   'P 1'
#
loop_
_entity.id
_entity.type
_entity.pdbx_description
1 polymer ?
#
loop_
_entity_poly.entity_id
_entity_poly.type
_entity_poly.pdbx_seq_one_letter_code
_entity_poly.pdbx_strand_id
1 'polypeptide(L)'
;YEEGTINGSSGCRSRNFLTGEEELITFYRLYYNEVGKDLSKVIGNMDTMEERIEYVVSFIKESCELDVKEYLSKIFMLDMISLNEDRHLNNLAIIMNGDEFTPAPIFDNGIALLTANQSVNRHFPIADNVKRVVARPFSGSHEKMMEYFGKGFSVDVNSALDWLDTEPDSMERNVLKYQIERYKGILN
;
A
#
# COMPACT_ATOMS: atom_id res chain seq x y z
N TYR A 1 -8.13 -9.26 10.16
CA TYR A 1 -9.39 -8.52 10.25
C TYR A 1 -10.53 -9.48 10.52
N GLU A 2 -11.48 -9.07 11.37
CA GLU A 2 -12.70 -9.82 11.66
C GLU A 2 -13.89 -8.92 11.32
N GLU A 3 -14.81 -9.44 10.51
CA GLU A 3 -16.07 -8.74 10.22
C GLU A 3 -17.01 -8.75 11.41
N GLY A 4 -17.84 -7.70 11.54
CA GLY A 4 -18.80 -7.59 12.61
C GLY A 4 -19.73 -6.40 12.45
N THR A 5 -20.58 -6.19 13.43
CA THR A 5 -21.47 -5.03 13.49
C THR A 5 -21.17 -4.18 14.72
N ILE A 6 -21.13 -2.87 14.54
CA ILE A 6 -20.97 -1.88 15.60
C ILE A 6 -22.20 -0.96 15.57
N ASN A 7 -23.00 -0.99 16.62
CA ASN A 7 -24.25 -0.22 16.70
C ASN A 7 -25.19 -0.43 15.51
N GLY A 8 -25.27 -1.67 14.99
CA GLY A 8 -26.12 -2.01 13.84
C GLY A 8 -25.54 -1.69 12.47
N SER A 9 -24.35 -1.11 12.39
CA SER A 9 -23.63 -0.86 11.14
C SER A 9 -22.56 -1.93 10.92
N SER A 10 -22.42 -2.38 9.67
CA SER A 10 -21.32 -3.28 9.29
C SER A 10 -19.98 -2.61 9.52
N GLY A 11 -19.01 -3.40 9.98
CA GLY A 11 -17.66 -2.93 10.23
C GLY A 11 -16.68 -4.08 10.32
N CYS A 12 -15.42 -3.74 10.49
CA CYS A 12 -14.36 -4.72 10.75
C CYS A 12 -13.53 -4.28 11.95
N ARG A 13 -12.89 -5.25 12.60
CA ARG A 13 -11.87 -5.00 13.61
C ARG A 13 -10.57 -5.69 13.24
N SER A 14 -9.46 -5.11 13.63
CA SER A 14 -8.15 -5.76 13.65
C SER A 14 -7.63 -5.81 15.08
N ARG A 15 -6.77 -6.78 15.36
CA ARG A 15 -6.00 -6.75 16.61
C ARG A 15 -5.00 -5.61 16.53
N ASN A 16 -4.76 -4.97 17.68
CA ASN A 16 -3.59 -4.11 17.80
C ASN A 16 -2.34 -4.99 17.60
N PHE A 17 -1.49 -4.61 16.66
CA PHE A 17 -0.24 -5.34 16.38
C PHE A 17 0.93 -4.85 17.25
N LEU A 18 0.76 -3.73 17.96
CA LEU A 18 1.75 -3.24 18.92
C LEU A 18 1.61 -3.99 20.23
N THR A 19 2.72 -4.37 20.81
CA THR A 19 2.83 -5.09 22.09
C THR A 19 3.79 -4.36 23.03
N GLY A 20 3.52 -4.42 24.35
CA GLY A 20 4.42 -3.84 25.35
C GLY A 20 4.68 -2.36 25.17
N GLU A 21 5.95 -1.99 25.04
CA GLU A 21 6.42 -0.61 24.88
C GLU A 21 6.70 -0.23 23.41
N GLU A 22 6.20 -1.02 22.48
CA GLU A 22 6.33 -0.75 21.04
C GLU A 22 5.58 0.51 20.62
N GLU A 23 6.21 1.31 19.77
CA GLU A 23 5.62 2.52 19.18
C GLU A 23 5.61 2.44 17.67
N LEU A 24 4.48 2.84 17.04
CA LEU A 24 4.38 2.99 15.59
C LEU A 24 4.84 4.39 15.18
N ILE A 25 5.86 4.45 14.34
CA ILE A 25 6.37 5.71 13.80
C ILE A 25 6.24 5.68 12.27
N THR A 26 5.45 6.60 11.71
CA THR A 26 5.32 6.71 10.25
C THR A 26 6.57 7.37 9.65
N PHE A 27 6.88 7.07 8.38
CA PHE A 27 8.00 7.71 7.68
C PHE A 27 7.89 9.23 7.69
N TYR A 28 6.67 9.75 7.51
CA TYR A 28 6.40 11.18 7.60
C TYR A 28 6.76 11.73 8.99
N ARG A 29 6.30 11.05 10.05
CA ARG A 29 6.48 11.52 11.42
C ARG A 29 7.94 11.45 11.86
N LEU A 30 8.64 10.37 11.52
CA LEU A 30 10.07 10.23 11.79
C LEU A 30 10.84 11.40 11.15
N TYR A 31 10.61 11.63 9.86
CA TYR A 31 11.28 12.72 9.14
C TYR A 31 10.97 14.09 9.75
N TYR A 32 9.70 14.33 10.09
CA TYR A 32 9.31 15.60 10.72
C TYR A 32 9.98 15.82 12.07
N ASN A 33 10.11 14.77 12.88
CA ASN A 33 10.72 14.86 14.20
C ASN A 33 12.24 15.14 14.10
N GLU A 34 12.94 14.53 13.15
CA GLU A 34 14.40 14.67 13.02
C GLU A 34 14.82 15.92 12.22
N VAL A 35 14.09 16.22 11.14
CA VAL A 35 14.47 17.26 10.17
C VAL A 35 13.66 18.56 10.34
N GLY A 36 12.47 18.47 10.93
CA GLY A 36 11.57 19.61 11.12
C GLY A 36 10.88 20.09 9.84
N LYS A 37 10.85 19.28 8.78
CA LYS A 37 10.26 19.65 7.47
C LYS A 37 9.16 18.67 7.07
N ASP A 38 8.30 19.12 6.16
CA ASP A 38 7.26 18.30 5.53
C ASP A 38 7.89 17.40 4.45
N LEU A 39 7.99 16.10 4.72
CA LEU A 39 8.60 15.14 3.81
C LEU A 39 7.88 15.08 2.44
N SER A 40 6.55 15.21 2.43
CA SER A 40 5.79 15.18 1.19
C SER A 40 6.12 16.36 0.28
N LYS A 41 6.37 17.54 0.86
CA LYS A 41 6.82 18.71 0.12
C LYS A 41 8.25 18.56 -0.37
N VAL A 42 9.13 17.98 0.46
CA VAL A 42 10.54 17.77 0.08
C VAL A 42 10.62 16.86 -1.12
N ILE A 43 10.01 15.68 -1.09
CA ILE A 43 10.03 14.75 -2.22
C ILE A 43 9.20 15.27 -3.42
N GLY A 44 8.16 16.05 -3.18
CA GLY A 44 7.36 16.67 -4.23
C GLY A 44 8.12 17.65 -5.12
N ASN A 45 9.25 18.20 -4.65
CA ASN A 45 10.13 19.08 -5.40
C ASN A 45 11.24 18.34 -6.17
N MET A 46 11.31 17.02 -6.07
CA MET A 46 12.27 16.21 -6.81
C MET A 46 11.71 15.82 -8.18
N ASP A 47 12.56 15.79 -9.18
CA ASP A 47 12.15 15.64 -10.57
C ASP A 47 11.70 14.20 -10.88
N THR A 48 12.40 13.19 -10.35
CA THR A 48 12.16 11.79 -10.70
C THR A 48 11.57 10.98 -9.54
N MET A 49 10.91 9.87 -9.87
CA MET A 49 10.43 8.90 -8.91
C MET A 49 11.59 8.26 -8.14
N GLU A 50 12.65 7.96 -8.85
CA GLU A 50 13.86 7.32 -8.33
C GLU A 50 14.52 8.19 -7.25
N GLU A 51 14.68 9.50 -7.51
CA GLU A 51 15.19 10.45 -6.52
C GLU A 51 14.34 10.49 -5.25
N ARG A 52 13.02 10.51 -5.40
CA ARG A 52 12.08 10.50 -4.26
C ARG A 52 12.23 9.24 -3.41
N ILE A 53 12.33 8.08 -4.06
CA ILE A 53 12.48 6.79 -3.40
C ILE A 53 13.83 6.71 -2.68
N GLU A 54 14.92 6.98 -3.40
CA GLU A 54 16.27 6.88 -2.82
C GLU A 54 16.45 7.85 -1.65
N TYR A 55 15.88 9.04 -1.73
CA TYR A 55 15.91 9.99 -0.63
C TYR A 55 15.25 9.44 0.63
N VAL A 56 14.03 8.88 0.50
CA VAL A 56 13.28 8.34 1.65
C VAL A 56 13.94 7.07 2.19
N VAL A 57 14.36 6.15 1.31
CA VAL A 57 15.01 4.90 1.71
C VAL A 57 16.34 5.17 2.42
N SER A 58 17.16 6.09 1.89
CA SER A 58 18.44 6.48 2.52
C SER A 58 18.20 7.12 3.88
N PHE A 59 17.23 8.03 3.98
CA PHE A 59 16.87 8.65 5.25
C PHE A 59 16.49 7.60 6.32
N ILE A 60 15.60 6.64 6.00
CA ILE A 60 15.20 5.59 6.95
C ILE A 60 16.41 4.72 7.34
N LYS A 61 17.27 4.40 6.38
CA LYS A 61 18.47 3.60 6.64
C LYS A 61 19.46 4.34 7.55
N GLU A 62 19.63 5.64 7.38
CA GLU A 62 20.52 6.46 8.19
C GLU A 62 19.96 6.68 9.60
N SER A 63 18.65 6.91 9.73
CA SER A 63 17.99 7.18 11.01
C SER A 63 17.76 5.94 11.87
N CYS A 64 17.50 4.80 11.26
CA CYS A 64 17.03 3.58 11.94
C CYS A 64 17.92 2.34 11.70
N GLU A 65 19.01 2.46 10.93
CA GLU A 65 19.85 1.35 10.47
C GLU A 65 19.03 0.24 9.75
N LEU A 66 17.84 0.58 9.21
CA LEU A 66 16.87 -0.34 8.65
C LEU A 66 16.78 -0.24 7.12
N ASP A 67 17.02 -1.36 6.42
CA ASP A 67 16.72 -1.45 4.99
C ASP A 67 15.25 -1.79 4.78
N VAL A 68 14.50 -0.85 4.22
CA VAL A 68 13.06 -0.98 3.99
C VAL A 68 12.70 -1.39 2.55
N LYS A 69 13.68 -1.72 1.69
CA LYS A 69 13.40 -2.02 0.27
C LYS A 69 12.50 -3.25 0.11
N GLU A 70 12.75 -4.33 0.86
CA GLU A 70 11.89 -5.52 0.84
C GLU A 70 10.47 -5.22 1.38
N TYR A 71 10.36 -4.42 2.43
CA TYR A 71 9.07 -3.97 2.96
C TYR A 71 8.28 -3.18 1.91
N LEU A 72 8.92 -2.23 1.24
CA LEU A 72 8.30 -1.40 0.20
C LEU A 72 7.92 -2.22 -1.04
N SER A 73 8.72 -3.22 -1.43
CA SER A 73 8.37 -4.11 -2.53
C SER A 73 7.04 -4.85 -2.29
N LYS A 74 6.83 -5.34 -1.06
CA LYS A 74 5.57 -5.99 -0.67
C LYS A 74 4.39 -5.03 -0.70
N ILE A 75 4.57 -3.81 -0.19
CA ILE A 75 3.52 -2.78 -0.17
C ILE A 75 3.12 -2.39 -1.59
N PHE A 76 4.08 -2.01 -2.44
CA PHE A 76 3.74 -1.51 -3.77
C PHE A 76 3.24 -2.60 -4.72
N MET A 77 3.64 -3.85 -4.51
CA MET A 77 3.01 -4.97 -5.21
C MET A 77 1.56 -5.20 -4.74
N LEU A 78 1.28 -5.13 -3.43
CA LEU A 78 -0.08 -5.20 -2.90
C LEU A 78 -0.94 -4.04 -3.40
N ASP A 79 -0.41 -2.81 -3.35
CA ASP A 79 -1.12 -1.61 -3.81
C ASP A 79 -1.41 -1.66 -5.31
N MET A 80 -0.52 -2.25 -6.11
CA MET A 80 -0.76 -2.47 -7.56
C MET A 80 -1.92 -3.44 -7.79
N ILE A 81 -1.99 -4.53 -7.03
CA ILE A 81 -3.06 -5.53 -7.16
C ILE A 81 -4.39 -4.98 -6.66
N SER A 82 -4.36 -4.32 -5.51
CA SER A 82 -5.55 -3.77 -4.86
C SER A 82 -5.97 -2.40 -5.37
N LEU A 83 -5.15 -1.73 -6.20
CA LEU A 83 -5.37 -0.35 -6.64
C LEU A 83 -5.56 0.63 -5.48
N ASN A 84 -4.69 0.56 -4.48
CA ASN A 84 -4.75 1.45 -3.33
C ASN A 84 -4.33 2.88 -3.74
N GLU A 85 -5.24 3.85 -3.62
CA GLU A 85 -5.03 5.24 -4.03
C GLU A 85 -4.56 6.15 -2.88
N ASP A 86 -4.50 5.62 -1.66
CA ASP A 86 -4.20 6.42 -0.47
C ASP A 86 -2.91 6.00 0.26
N ARG A 87 -1.98 5.36 -0.42
CA ARG A 87 -0.66 5.05 0.14
C ARG A 87 0.19 6.30 0.26
N HIS A 88 -0.03 7.10 1.28
CA HIS A 88 0.81 8.25 1.61
C HIS A 88 1.90 7.90 2.65
N LEU A 89 2.81 8.84 2.93
CA LEU A 89 3.96 8.61 3.83
C LEU A 89 3.57 8.35 5.30
N ASN A 90 2.34 8.65 5.71
CA ASN A 90 1.80 8.25 7.02
C ASN A 90 1.26 6.81 7.03
N ASN A 91 1.14 6.14 5.86
CA ASN A 91 0.73 4.75 5.73
C ASN A 91 1.94 3.83 5.44
N LEU A 92 3.15 4.39 5.54
CA LEU A 92 4.42 3.69 5.57
C LEU A 92 5.03 3.91 6.96
N ALA A 93 5.34 2.83 7.68
CA ALA A 93 5.75 2.95 9.06
C ALA A 93 6.74 1.86 9.50
N ILE A 94 7.41 2.15 10.60
CA ILE A 94 8.25 1.24 11.35
C ILE A 94 7.70 1.11 12.77
N ILE A 95 8.06 0.03 13.42
CA ILE A 95 7.85 -0.19 14.86
C ILE A 95 9.19 0.05 15.56
N MET A 96 9.17 0.88 16.57
CA MET A 96 10.29 1.12 17.48
C MET A 96 10.04 0.37 18.79
N ASN A 97 11.05 -0.35 19.25
CA ASN A 97 11.08 -1.00 20.57
C ASN A 97 12.44 -0.73 21.23
N GLY A 98 12.49 0.27 22.09
CA GLY A 98 13.77 0.81 22.56
C GLY A 98 14.58 1.38 21.39
N ASP A 99 15.79 0.86 21.19
CA ASP A 99 16.69 1.26 20.08
C ASP A 99 16.56 0.36 18.84
N GLU A 100 15.65 -0.62 18.87
CA GLU A 100 15.43 -1.54 17.74
C GLU A 100 14.28 -1.05 16.84
N PHE A 101 14.51 -1.13 15.53
CA PHE A 101 13.51 -0.76 14.52
C PHE A 101 13.19 -1.94 13.60
N THR A 102 11.90 -2.14 13.34
CA THR A 102 11.42 -3.16 12.40
C THR A 102 10.33 -2.57 11.49
N PRO A 103 10.13 -3.11 10.27
CA PRO A 103 9.02 -2.68 9.43
C PRO A 103 7.68 -2.99 10.10
N ALA A 104 6.74 -2.04 10.06
CA ALA A 104 5.40 -2.28 10.55
C ALA A 104 4.63 -3.27 9.64
N PRO A 105 3.66 -4.02 10.16
CA PRO A 105 2.68 -4.69 9.30
C PRO A 105 2.05 -3.70 8.31
N ILE A 106 1.65 -4.20 7.14
CA ILE A 106 0.95 -3.36 6.15
C ILE A 106 -0.44 -3.01 6.70
N PHE A 107 -0.76 -1.75 6.78
CA PHE A 107 -2.02 -1.23 7.32
C PHE A 107 -2.63 -0.17 6.39
N ASP A 108 -3.87 0.24 6.69
CA ASP A 108 -4.61 1.29 6.00
C ASP A 108 -4.74 1.05 4.48
N ASN A 109 -5.42 -0.05 4.15
CA ASN A 109 -5.74 -0.41 2.76
C ASN A 109 -7.23 -0.12 2.44
N GLY A 110 -7.90 0.75 3.20
CA GLY A 110 -9.34 0.99 3.09
C GLY A 110 -9.78 1.69 1.80
N ILE A 111 -8.89 2.42 1.14
CA ILE A 111 -9.15 3.09 -0.14
C ILE A 111 -8.51 2.29 -1.28
N ALA A 112 -9.10 1.12 -1.55
CA ALA A 112 -8.64 0.18 -2.56
C ALA A 112 -9.80 -0.30 -3.44
N LEU A 113 -9.51 -1.03 -4.51
CA LEU A 113 -10.49 -1.68 -5.40
C LEU A 113 -11.57 -0.72 -5.94
N LEU A 114 -11.21 0.54 -6.16
CA LEU A 114 -12.06 1.62 -6.66
C LEU A 114 -13.21 2.03 -5.71
N THR A 115 -13.19 1.63 -4.45
CA THR A 115 -14.30 1.84 -3.49
C THR A 115 -14.58 3.32 -3.21
N ALA A 116 -13.56 4.17 -3.17
CA ALA A 116 -13.69 5.61 -2.84
C ALA A 116 -13.36 6.53 -4.02
N ASN A 117 -13.04 6.00 -5.19
CA ASN A 117 -12.68 6.80 -6.35
C ASN A 117 -13.93 7.43 -7.00
N GLN A 118 -14.10 8.73 -6.83
CA GLN A 118 -15.25 9.49 -7.35
C GLN A 118 -15.26 9.59 -8.90
N SER A 119 -14.14 9.30 -9.57
CA SER A 119 -14.05 9.29 -11.03
C SER A 119 -14.48 7.97 -11.66
N VAL A 120 -14.76 6.95 -10.84
CA VAL A 120 -15.25 5.64 -11.28
C VAL A 120 -16.68 5.77 -11.77
N ASN A 121 -16.91 5.26 -12.97
CA ASN A 121 -18.24 5.11 -13.53
C ASN A 121 -18.57 3.62 -13.66
N ARG A 122 -19.55 3.15 -12.89
CA ARG A 122 -19.97 1.72 -12.88
C ARG A 122 -20.50 1.22 -14.22
N HIS A 123 -20.86 2.14 -15.12
CA HIS A 123 -21.30 1.78 -16.48
C HIS A 123 -20.14 1.59 -17.46
N PHE A 124 -18.92 1.94 -17.06
CA PHE A 124 -17.73 1.73 -17.89
C PHE A 124 -17.06 0.39 -17.59
N PRO A 125 -16.37 -0.20 -18.58
CA PRO A 125 -15.56 -1.39 -18.36
C PRO A 125 -14.55 -1.16 -17.23
N ILE A 126 -14.25 -2.19 -16.44
CA ILE A 126 -13.27 -2.15 -15.36
C ILE A 126 -11.92 -1.62 -15.88
N ALA A 127 -11.49 -2.09 -17.05
CA ALA A 127 -10.24 -1.65 -17.69
C ALA A 127 -10.14 -0.13 -17.89
N ASP A 128 -11.26 0.57 -18.09
CA ASP A 128 -11.27 2.03 -18.28
C ASP A 128 -11.30 2.77 -16.94
N ASN A 129 -11.93 2.19 -15.93
CA ASN A 129 -11.91 2.73 -14.57
C ASN A 129 -10.52 2.60 -13.93
N VAL A 130 -9.85 1.46 -14.11
CA VAL A 130 -8.49 1.21 -13.59
C VAL A 130 -7.47 2.24 -14.11
N LYS A 131 -7.61 2.72 -15.35
CA LYS A 131 -6.73 3.75 -15.91
C LYS A 131 -6.83 5.13 -15.23
N ARG A 132 -7.86 5.34 -14.40
CA ARG A 132 -8.11 6.60 -13.69
C ARG A 132 -7.50 6.62 -12.30
N VAL A 133 -6.99 5.48 -11.85
CA VAL A 133 -6.36 5.33 -10.54
C VAL A 133 -5.00 6.01 -10.54
N VAL A 134 -4.74 6.77 -9.49
CA VAL A 134 -3.47 7.49 -9.29
C VAL A 134 -2.80 6.98 -8.02
N ALA A 135 -1.65 6.36 -8.21
CA ALA A 135 -0.85 5.85 -7.11
C ALA A 135 -0.13 6.95 -6.32
N ARG A 136 0.38 6.61 -5.16
CA ARG A 136 1.18 7.43 -4.23
C ARG A 136 2.20 6.54 -3.51
N PRO A 137 3.22 7.09 -2.81
CA PRO A 137 3.58 8.51 -2.68
C PRO A 137 4.60 8.98 -3.71
N PHE A 138 5.34 8.06 -4.37
CA PHE A 138 6.50 8.43 -5.19
C PHE A 138 6.16 8.65 -6.66
N SER A 139 5.12 7.98 -7.15
CA SER A 139 4.66 8.03 -8.54
C SER A 139 3.14 7.99 -8.62
N GLY A 140 2.56 8.51 -9.70
CA GLY A 140 1.15 8.29 -10.05
C GLY A 140 0.85 6.91 -10.65
N SER A 141 1.87 6.06 -10.85
CA SER A 141 1.73 4.71 -11.41
C SER A 141 2.17 3.64 -10.41
N HIS A 142 1.26 2.71 -10.10
CA HIS A 142 1.55 1.54 -9.29
C HIS A 142 2.59 0.64 -9.96
N GLU A 143 2.47 0.42 -11.28
CA GLU A 143 3.39 -0.42 -12.03
C GLU A 143 4.83 0.08 -11.92
N LYS A 144 5.05 1.40 -12.11
CA LYS A 144 6.40 1.97 -12.00
C LYS A 144 7.03 1.77 -10.64
N MET A 145 6.25 1.95 -9.56
CA MET A 145 6.76 1.72 -8.20
C MET A 145 7.06 0.24 -7.97
N MET A 146 6.17 -0.67 -8.38
CA MET A 146 6.40 -2.10 -8.27
C MET A 146 7.61 -2.56 -9.10
N GLU A 147 7.76 -2.06 -10.33
CA GLU A 147 8.92 -2.36 -11.19
C GLU A 147 10.25 -1.91 -10.56
N TYR A 148 10.26 -0.74 -9.92
CA TYR A 148 11.45 -0.22 -9.25
C TYR A 148 11.89 -1.10 -8.07
N PHE A 149 10.96 -1.51 -7.21
CA PHE A 149 11.27 -2.32 -6.03
C PHE A 149 11.37 -3.81 -6.33
N GLY A 150 10.81 -4.26 -7.44
CA GLY A 150 10.72 -5.66 -7.80
C GLY A 150 9.56 -6.39 -7.13
N LYS A 151 9.50 -7.71 -7.39
CA LYS A 151 8.45 -8.60 -6.88
C LYS A 151 8.57 -8.77 -5.36
N GLY A 152 7.53 -8.40 -4.62
CA GLY A 152 7.50 -8.47 -3.16
C GLY A 152 7.02 -9.82 -2.60
N PHE A 153 6.17 -10.54 -3.35
CA PHE A 153 5.63 -11.86 -2.97
C PHE A 153 5.08 -12.61 -4.18
N SER A 154 4.76 -13.89 -4.02
CA SER A 154 4.06 -14.70 -5.02
C SER A 154 2.63 -14.97 -4.58
N VAL A 155 1.74 -15.14 -5.55
CA VAL A 155 0.33 -15.52 -5.35
C VAL A 155 0.07 -16.81 -6.13
N ASP A 156 -0.56 -17.80 -5.51
CA ASP A 156 -1.19 -18.87 -6.26
C ASP A 156 -2.41 -18.31 -7.00
N VAL A 157 -2.15 -17.92 -8.25
CA VAL A 157 -3.15 -17.25 -9.09
C VAL A 157 -4.38 -18.12 -9.30
N ASN A 158 -4.21 -19.44 -9.48
CA ASN A 158 -5.34 -20.33 -9.72
C ASN A 158 -6.22 -20.43 -8.47
N SER A 159 -5.63 -20.69 -7.30
CA SER A 159 -6.37 -20.72 -6.04
C SER A 159 -7.04 -19.38 -5.72
N ALA A 160 -6.39 -18.26 -6.03
CA ALA A 160 -6.98 -16.94 -5.83
C ALA A 160 -8.19 -16.69 -6.75
N LEU A 161 -8.12 -17.08 -8.02
CA LEU A 161 -9.24 -16.94 -8.96
C LEU A 161 -10.38 -17.88 -8.61
N ASP A 162 -10.09 -19.12 -8.23
CA ASP A 162 -11.10 -20.11 -7.80
C ASP A 162 -11.84 -19.60 -6.55
N TRP A 163 -11.10 -19.03 -5.57
CA TRP A 163 -11.71 -18.41 -4.40
C TRP A 163 -12.62 -17.23 -4.79
N LEU A 164 -12.13 -16.33 -5.63
CA LEU A 164 -12.93 -15.18 -6.10
C LEU A 164 -14.21 -15.63 -6.82
N ASP A 165 -14.21 -16.78 -7.49
CA ASP A 165 -15.41 -17.30 -8.16
C ASP A 165 -16.46 -17.81 -7.18
N THR A 166 -16.09 -18.07 -5.92
CA THR A 166 -17.05 -18.43 -4.85
C THR A 166 -17.63 -17.21 -4.13
N GLU A 167 -16.98 -16.04 -4.24
CA GLU A 167 -17.43 -14.81 -3.58
C GLU A 167 -18.64 -14.17 -4.30
N PRO A 168 -19.51 -13.47 -3.56
CA PRO A 168 -20.64 -12.75 -4.15
C PRO A 168 -20.20 -11.75 -5.23
N ASP A 169 -21.03 -11.58 -6.26
CA ASP A 169 -20.75 -10.60 -7.31
C ASP A 169 -20.73 -9.17 -6.75
N SER A 170 -19.60 -8.50 -6.90
CA SER A 170 -19.39 -7.11 -6.48
C SER A 170 -18.39 -6.43 -7.39
N MET A 171 -18.38 -5.10 -7.36
CA MET A 171 -17.40 -4.31 -8.11
C MET A 171 -15.97 -4.62 -7.62
N GLU A 172 -15.78 -4.72 -6.32
CA GLU A 172 -14.50 -4.97 -5.68
C GLU A 172 -13.93 -6.34 -6.07
N ARG A 173 -14.76 -7.38 -6.00
CA ARG A 173 -14.42 -8.74 -6.49
C ARG A 173 -13.99 -8.73 -7.94
N ASN A 174 -14.77 -8.08 -8.80
CA ASN A 174 -14.52 -8.05 -10.23
C ASN A 174 -13.26 -7.24 -10.58
N VAL A 175 -12.98 -6.16 -9.86
CA VAL A 175 -11.75 -5.38 -9.98
C VAL A 175 -10.55 -6.22 -9.55
N LEU A 176 -10.62 -6.90 -8.40
CA LEU A 176 -9.53 -7.76 -7.93
C LEU A 176 -9.24 -8.91 -8.89
N LYS A 177 -10.30 -9.58 -9.40
CA LYS A 177 -10.18 -10.64 -10.42
C LYS A 177 -9.48 -10.11 -11.67
N TYR A 178 -9.91 -8.96 -12.18
CA TYR A 178 -9.28 -8.31 -13.34
C TYR A 178 -7.79 -8.02 -13.11
N GLN A 179 -7.43 -7.51 -11.93
CA GLN A 179 -6.04 -7.20 -11.60
C GLN A 179 -5.17 -8.46 -11.48
N ILE A 180 -5.67 -9.53 -10.85
CA ILE A 180 -4.97 -10.80 -10.75
C ILE A 180 -4.74 -11.41 -12.14
N GLU A 181 -5.76 -11.43 -13.00
CA GLU A 181 -5.63 -11.93 -14.37
C GLU A 181 -4.64 -11.10 -15.20
N ARG A 182 -4.68 -9.76 -15.05
CA ARG A 182 -3.78 -8.83 -15.74
C ARG A 182 -2.32 -9.06 -15.39
N TYR A 183 -2.03 -9.30 -14.12
CA TYR A 183 -0.66 -9.42 -13.60
C TYR A 183 -0.22 -10.86 -13.29
N LYS A 184 -0.96 -11.87 -13.76
CA LYS A 184 -0.66 -13.29 -13.48
C LYS A 184 0.78 -13.70 -13.80
N GLY A 185 1.39 -13.10 -14.83
CA GLY A 185 2.79 -13.37 -15.20
C GLY A 185 3.82 -12.85 -14.19
N ILE A 186 3.46 -11.86 -13.38
CA ILE A 186 4.29 -11.30 -12.32
C ILE A 186 4.01 -12.00 -10.99
N LEU A 187 2.74 -12.35 -10.75
CA LEU A 187 2.26 -12.91 -9.49
C LEU A 187 2.72 -14.35 -9.23
N ASN A 188 2.86 -15.16 -10.28
CA ASN A 188 3.30 -16.57 -10.20
C ASN A 188 4.77 -16.76 -9.75
#